data_502a8aa323e300822bab412a59708d74
#
_entry.id   502a8aa323e300822bab412a59708d74
#
_cell.length_a   1.000
_cell.length_b   1.000
_cell.length_c   1.000
_cell.angle_alpha   90.00
_cell.angle_beta   90.00
_cell.angle_gamma   90.00
#
_symmetry.space_group_name_H-M   'P 1'
#
loop_
_entity.id
_entity.type
_entity.pdbx_description
1 polymer ?
#
loop_
_entity_poly.entity_id
_entity_poly.type
_entity_poly.pdbx_seq_one_letter_code
_entity_poly.pdbx_strand_id
1 'polypeptide(L)'
;HPYFRTKFESERIVREECQVPWRIYRPGAVVGSSQTGEIDKIDGPYYLFPIVRTIRDKVPGWLPLLGVEGGKIPVVPVDYVADAMIEIAHQRGHDGSTFHLIQSAQDSTGRILEILFEAAHGPGFAKKFKLPQLPRLMSSGVRKTSKLPPVKVAADQMAKALGLPAAALSYLTTPVSFDDSLTRAALKGT
;
A
#
# COMPACT_ATOMS: atom_id res chain seq x y z
N HIS A 1 11.10 11.34 3.39
CA HIS A 1 11.26 11.25 1.93
C HIS A 1 10.75 12.56 1.30
N PRO A 2 11.41 13.14 0.31
CA PRO A 2 11.00 14.42 -0.29
C PRO A 2 9.55 14.41 -0.79
N TYR A 3 9.10 13.34 -1.41
CA TYR A 3 7.74 13.15 -1.90
C TYR A 3 6.68 13.40 -0.82
N PHE A 4 6.80 12.77 0.36
CA PHE A 4 5.82 12.96 1.44
C PHE A 4 5.81 14.38 1.97
N ARG A 5 6.98 15.01 2.03
CA ARG A 5 7.10 16.39 2.45
C ARG A 5 6.40 17.34 1.47
N THR A 6 6.59 17.15 0.16
CA THR A 6 5.92 17.99 -0.85
C THR A 6 4.40 17.81 -0.82
N LYS A 7 3.91 16.57 -0.65
CA LYS A 7 2.46 16.31 -0.52
C LYS A 7 1.86 16.95 0.73
N PHE A 8 2.55 16.82 1.86
CA PHE A 8 2.14 17.48 3.11
C PHE A 8 2.09 19.00 2.96
N GLU A 9 3.12 19.60 2.37
CA GLU A 9 3.21 21.03 2.18
C GLU A 9 2.13 21.55 1.21
N SER A 10 1.88 20.84 0.10
CA SER A 10 0.79 21.19 -0.82
C SER A 10 -0.58 21.20 -0.12
N GLU A 11 -0.83 20.23 0.73
CA GLU A 11 -2.08 20.16 1.48
C GLU A 11 -2.17 21.27 2.54
N ARG A 12 -1.06 21.61 3.22
CA ARG A 12 -0.99 22.72 4.16
C ARG A 12 -1.34 24.04 3.49
N ILE A 13 -0.76 24.31 2.31
CA ILE A 13 -1.04 25.52 1.52
C ILE A 13 -2.54 25.61 1.18
N VAL A 14 -3.15 24.53 0.72
CA VAL A 14 -4.58 24.51 0.42
C VAL A 14 -5.41 24.83 1.66
N ARG A 15 -5.07 24.27 2.81
CA ARG A 15 -5.83 24.48 4.06
C ARG A 15 -5.69 25.89 4.63
N GLU A 16 -4.50 26.46 4.54
CA GLU A 16 -4.17 27.72 5.22
C GLU A 16 -4.29 28.94 4.32
N GLU A 17 -4.07 28.80 3.02
CA GLU A 17 -3.93 29.94 2.09
C GLU A 17 -5.03 29.99 1.03
N CYS A 18 -5.80 28.90 0.80
CA CYS A 18 -6.84 28.90 -0.23
C CYS A 18 -8.04 29.76 0.18
N GLN A 19 -8.40 30.72 -0.69
CA GLN A 19 -9.49 31.67 -0.47
C GLN A 19 -10.83 31.23 -1.10
N VAL A 20 -10.85 30.07 -1.78
CA VAL A 20 -12.05 29.52 -2.42
C VAL A 20 -12.44 28.20 -1.72
N PRO A 21 -13.70 27.76 -1.85
CA PRO A 21 -14.11 26.45 -1.35
C PRO A 21 -13.20 25.34 -1.89
N TRP A 22 -12.74 24.46 -1.01
CA TRP A 22 -11.83 23.36 -1.36
C TRP A 22 -12.23 22.04 -0.73
N ARG A 23 -11.79 20.96 -1.34
CA ARG A 23 -11.88 19.59 -0.83
C ARG A 23 -10.57 18.87 -1.11
N ILE A 24 -10.14 18.04 -0.20
CA ILE A 24 -8.91 17.25 -0.33
C ILE A 24 -9.29 15.78 -0.45
N TYR A 25 -8.79 15.14 -1.49
CA TYR A 25 -8.96 13.71 -1.72
C TYR A 25 -7.62 13.00 -1.52
N ARG A 26 -7.63 11.99 -0.67
CA ARG A 26 -6.46 11.17 -0.35
C ARG A 26 -6.73 9.73 -0.80
N PRO A 27 -6.48 9.40 -2.06
CA PRO A 27 -6.63 8.03 -2.52
C PRO A 27 -5.59 7.12 -1.87
N GLY A 28 -5.94 5.85 -1.72
CA GLY A 28 -5.00 4.79 -1.36
C GLY A 28 -3.99 4.51 -2.47
N ALA A 29 -3.40 3.32 -2.46
CA ALA A 29 -2.57 2.85 -3.57
C ALA A 29 -3.49 2.54 -4.76
N VAL A 30 -3.51 3.45 -5.74
CA VAL A 30 -4.38 3.31 -6.91
C VAL A 30 -3.86 2.21 -7.83
N VAL A 31 -4.75 1.31 -8.20
CA VAL A 31 -4.51 0.23 -9.15
C VAL A 31 -5.38 0.39 -10.39
N GLY A 32 -5.22 -0.50 -11.36
CA GLY A 32 -5.98 -0.49 -12.62
C GLY A 32 -7.49 -0.52 -12.42
N SER A 33 -8.21 -0.39 -13.52
CA SER A 33 -9.67 -0.46 -13.54
C SER A 33 -10.18 -1.77 -12.94
N SER A 34 -11.22 -1.69 -12.12
CA SER A 34 -11.87 -2.89 -11.55
C SER A 34 -12.59 -3.72 -12.61
N GLN A 35 -12.91 -3.11 -13.74
CA GLN A 35 -13.66 -3.74 -14.83
C GLN A 35 -12.75 -4.38 -15.87
N THR A 36 -11.66 -3.70 -16.26
CA THR A 36 -10.78 -4.15 -17.37
C THR A 36 -9.40 -4.60 -16.87
N GLY A 37 -8.98 -4.21 -15.68
CA GLY A 37 -7.64 -4.43 -15.17
C GLY A 37 -6.57 -3.53 -15.80
N GLU A 38 -6.95 -2.68 -16.76
CA GLU A 38 -6.02 -1.80 -17.46
C GLU A 38 -5.43 -0.73 -16.53
N ILE A 39 -4.17 -0.42 -16.76
CA ILE A 39 -3.43 0.63 -16.07
C ILE A 39 -2.40 1.25 -17.01
N ASP A 40 -2.35 2.58 -17.04
CA ASP A 40 -1.41 3.31 -17.89
C ASP A 40 0.01 3.38 -17.30
N LYS A 41 0.14 3.28 -15.99
CA LYS A 41 1.41 3.45 -15.30
C LYS A 41 1.68 2.34 -14.31
N ILE A 42 2.84 1.70 -14.47
CA ILE A 42 3.34 0.70 -13.51
C ILE A 42 3.95 1.43 -12.31
N ASP A 43 3.22 1.47 -11.17
CA ASP A 43 3.63 2.11 -9.92
C ASP A 43 3.08 1.32 -8.71
N GLY A 44 3.51 1.65 -7.50
CA GLY A 44 2.99 1.07 -6.26
C GLY A 44 3.07 -0.46 -6.21
N PRO A 45 1.96 -1.20 -6.03
CA PRO A 45 1.96 -2.66 -5.92
C PRO A 45 2.53 -3.39 -7.13
N TYR A 46 2.53 -2.77 -8.31
CA TYR A 46 3.01 -3.38 -9.54
C TYR A 46 4.52 -3.59 -9.58
N TYR A 47 5.29 -2.92 -8.72
CA TYR A 47 6.72 -3.22 -8.53
C TYR A 47 6.98 -4.66 -8.05
N LEU A 48 5.97 -5.35 -7.56
CA LEU A 48 6.07 -6.74 -7.14
C LEU A 48 5.99 -7.73 -8.32
N PHE A 49 5.48 -7.32 -9.49
CA PHE A 49 5.28 -8.20 -10.63
C PHE A 49 6.56 -8.91 -11.13
N PRO A 50 7.70 -8.23 -11.31
CA PRO A 50 8.94 -8.91 -11.70
C PRO A 50 9.37 -9.99 -10.71
N ILE A 51 9.10 -9.79 -9.42
CA ILE A 51 9.43 -10.75 -8.36
C ILE A 51 8.50 -11.96 -8.45
N VAL A 52 7.19 -11.72 -8.53
CA VAL A 52 6.19 -12.77 -8.68
C VAL A 52 6.51 -13.63 -9.90
N ARG A 53 6.81 -12.98 -11.04
CA ARG A 53 7.23 -13.68 -12.26
C ARG A 53 8.49 -14.51 -12.05
N THR A 54 9.53 -13.93 -11.45
CA THR A 54 10.80 -14.62 -11.21
C THR A 54 10.62 -15.86 -10.33
N ILE A 55 9.82 -15.74 -9.27
CA ILE A 55 9.54 -16.86 -8.36
C ILE A 55 8.70 -17.91 -9.07
N ARG A 56 7.64 -17.52 -9.77
CA ARG A 56 6.81 -18.43 -10.57
C ARG A 56 7.65 -19.26 -11.55
N ASP A 57 8.58 -18.61 -12.25
CA ASP A 57 9.36 -19.24 -13.29
C ASP A 57 10.49 -20.16 -12.76
N LYS A 58 10.93 -19.93 -11.50
CA LYS A 58 12.05 -20.67 -10.89
C LYS A 58 11.66 -21.65 -9.80
N VAL A 59 10.52 -21.47 -9.17
CA VAL A 59 10.06 -22.31 -8.06
C VAL A 59 8.96 -23.24 -8.55
N PRO A 60 9.10 -24.55 -8.38
CA PRO A 60 8.04 -25.50 -8.75
C PRO A 60 6.72 -25.18 -8.04
N GLY A 61 5.59 -25.23 -8.75
CA GLY A 61 4.27 -24.88 -8.22
C GLY A 61 3.80 -25.72 -7.02
N TRP A 62 4.37 -26.93 -6.85
CA TRP A 62 4.09 -27.81 -5.72
C TRP A 62 4.86 -27.44 -4.44
N LEU A 63 5.90 -26.59 -4.56
CA LEU A 63 6.71 -26.15 -3.41
C LEU A 63 6.11 -24.89 -2.81
N PRO A 64 5.47 -24.98 -1.62
CA PRO A 64 4.83 -23.83 -1.02
C PRO A 64 5.87 -22.82 -0.51
N LEU A 65 5.56 -21.55 -0.71
CA LEU A 65 6.36 -20.44 -0.20
C LEU A 65 6.05 -20.14 1.26
N LEU A 66 6.98 -19.48 1.92
CA LEU A 66 6.74 -18.88 3.23
C LEU A 66 6.05 -17.52 3.04
N GLY A 67 4.81 -17.42 3.49
CA GLY A 67 4.06 -16.18 3.44
C GLY A 67 4.53 -15.16 4.48
N VAL A 68 4.41 -13.90 4.16
CA VAL A 68 4.73 -12.79 5.05
C VAL A 68 3.45 -12.07 5.39
N GLU A 69 3.14 -11.93 6.67
CA GLU A 69 2.06 -11.07 7.15
C GLU A 69 2.64 -9.71 7.49
N GLY A 70 2.15 -8.66 6.81
CA GLY A 70 2.62 -7.29 6.99
C GLY A 70 1.52 -6.33 7.42
N GLY A 71 1.76 -5.03 7.25
CA GLY A 71 0.78 -3.98 7.46
C GLY A 71 -0.40 -4.07 6.49
N LYS A 72 -1.39 -3.23 6.71
CA LYS A 72 -2.52 -3.08 5.78
C LYS A 72 -2.16 -2.09 4.68
N ILE A 73 -2.48 -2.43 3.45
CA ILE A 73 -2.28 -1.54 2.30
C ILE A 73 -3.65 -1.18 1.75
N PRO A 74 -4.04 0.10 1.76
CA PRO A 74 -5.29 0.55 1.17
C PRO A 74 -5.15 0.59 -0.35
N VAL A 75 -5.48 -0.51 -1.03
CA VAL A 75 -5.50 -0.61 -2.49
C VAL A 75 -6.87 -0.21 -2.99
N VAL A 76 -6.95 0.62 -4.03
CA VAL A 76 -8.21 1.08 -4.63
C VAL A 76 -8.14 1.10 -6.14
N PRO A 77 -9.20 0.68 -6.86
CA PRO A 77 -9.27 0.81 -8.30
C PRO A 77 -9.38 2.28 -8.76
N VAL A 78 -8.82 2.58 -9.93
CA VAL A 78 -8.82 3.95 -10.48
C VAL A 78 -10.23 4.45 -10.78
N ASP A 79 -11.10 3.60 -11.28
CA ASP A 79 -12.51 3.90 -11.55
C ASP A 79 -13.25 4.29 -10.26
N TYR A 80 -13.10 3.53 -9.18
CA TYR A 80 -13.66 3.91 -7.88
C TYR A 80 -13.18 5.29 -7.41
N VAL A 81 -11.88 5.59 -7.57
CA VAL A 81 -11.34 6.90 -7.20
C VAL A 81 -11.97 8.01 -8.02
N ALA A 82 -12.09 7.82 -9.34
CA ALA A 82 -12.69 8.79 -10.25
C ALA A 82 -14.17 9.04 -9.91
N ASP A 83 -14.94 7.97 -9.78
CA ASP A 83 -16.38 8.07 -9.49
C ASP A 83 -16.65 8.70 -8.12
N ALA A 84 -15.91 8.30 -7.09
CA ALA A 84 -16.03 8.89 -5.77
C ALA A 84 -15.67 10.38 -5.75
N MET A 85 -14.63 10.79 -6.48
CA MET A 85 -14.26 12.20 -6.60
C MET A 85 -15.35 13.01 -7.32
N ILE A 86 -15.89 12.49 -8.41
CA ILE A 86 -16.96 13.15 -9.17
C ILE A 86 -18.20 13.30 -8.29
N GLU A 87 -18.63 12.22 -7.66
CA GLU A 87 -19.83 12.23 -6.81
C GLU A 87 -19.69 13.23 -5.65
N ILE A 88 -18.61 13.14 -4.89
CA ILE A 88 -18.38 14.04 -3.75
C ILE A 88 -18.20 15.49 -4.21
N ALA A 89 -17.57 15.72 -5.38
CA ALA A 89 -17.35 17.08 -5.90
C ALA A 89 -18.65 17.83 -6.18
N HIS A 90 -19.72 17.12 -6.59
CA HIS A 90 -21.00 17.71 -6.92
C HIS A 90 -21.95 17.84 -5.71
N GLN A 91 -21.63 17.26 -4.58
CA GLN A 91 -22.41 17.38 -3.35
C GLN A 91 -22.17 18.74 -2.66
N ARG A 92 -23.19 19.27 -1.98
CA ARG A 92 -23.07 20.49 -1.17
C ARG A 92 -22.64 20.13 0.26
N GLY A 93 -22.06 21.10 0.98
CA GLY A 93 -21.78 20.98 2.40
C GLY A 93 -20.51 20.25 2.79
N HIS A 94 -19.62 19.97 1.81
CA HIS A 94 -18.36 19.27 2.03
C HIS A 94 -17.11 20.15 1.87
N ASP A 95 -17.29 21.46 1.78
CA ASP A 95 -16.18 22.40 1.66
C ASP A 95 -15.31 22.37 2.93
N GLY A 96 -14.00 22.46 2.77
CA GLY A 96 -13.04 22.34 3.87
C GLY A 96 -12.81 20.90 4.36
N SER A 97 -13.41 19.91 3.71
CA SER A 97 -13.33 18.51 4.12
C SER A 97 -12.21 17.72 3.42
N THR A 98 -11.76 16.67 4.08
CA THR A 98 -10.74 15.74 3.54
C THR A 98 -11.30 14.32 3.50
N PHE A 99 -11.24 13.69 2.34
CA PHE A 99 -11.79 12.37 2.07
C PHE A 99 -10.68 11.36 1.83
N HIS A 100 -10.64 10.27 2.60
CA HIS A 100 -9.79 9.14 2.31
C HIS A 100 -10.53 8.19 1.36
N LEU A 101 -10.11 8.15 0.10
CA LEU A 101 -10.67 7.25 -0.91
C LEU A 101 -9.92 5.92 -0.84
N ILE A 102 -10.38 5.05 0.04
CA ILE A 102 -9.76 3.77 0.35
C ILE A 102 -10.82 2.68 0.45
N GLN A 103 -10.40 1.43 0.35
CA GLN A 103 -11.25 0.29 0.64
C GLN A 103 -11.42 0.16 2.16
N SER A 104 -12.66 0.06 2.64
CA SER A 104 -12.97 -0.06 4.09
C SER A 104 -12.36 -1.32 4.71
N ALA A 105 -12.40 -2.43 3.99
CA ALA A 105 -11.73 -3.68 4.36
C ALA A 105 -10.33 -3.70 3.74
N GLN A 106 -9.38 -3.01 4.37
CA GLN A 106 -8.00 -2.97 3.88
C GLN A 106 -7.35 -4.35 3.99
N ASP A 107 -6.84 -4.85 2.88
CA ASP A 107 -6.12 -6.12 2.83
C ASP A 107 -4.73 -6.02 3.45
N SER A 108 -4.31 -7.12 4.08
CA SER A 108 -2.93 -7.22 4.55
C SER A 108 -1.96 -7.39 3.36
N THR A 109 -0.72 -6.99 3.56
CA THR A 109 0.36 -7.23 2.58
C THR A 109 0.41 -8.70 2.16
N GLY A 110 0.24 -9.62 3.13
CA GLY A 110 0.23 -11.06 2.86
C GLY A 110 -0.91 -11.47 1.94
N ARG A 111 -2.11 -10.89 2.11
CA ARG A 111 -3.25 -11.18 1.25
C ARG A 111 -3.05 -10.65 -0.17
N ILE A 112 -2.50 -9.46 -0.31
CA ILE A 112 -2.17 -8.89 -1.63
C ILE A 112 -1.14 -9.77 -2.36
N LEU A 113 -0.11 -10.24 -1.67
CA LEU A 113 0.86 -11.18 -2.26
C LEU A 113 0.20 -12.49 -2.68
N GLU A 114 -0.69 -13.06 -1.86
CA GLU A 114 -1.45 -14.27 -2.24
C GLU A 114 -2.23 -14.06 -3.54
N ILE A 115 -2.98 -12.96 -3.64
CA ILE A 115 -3.75 -12.63 -4.85
C ILE A 115 -2.83 -12.52 -6.08
N LEU A 116 -1.68 -11.87 -5.94
CA LEU A 116 -0.73 -11.71 -7.03
C LEU A 116 -0.14 -13.06 -7.49
N PHE A 117 0.22 -13.94 -6.55
CA PHE A 117 0.75 -15.27 -6.88
C PHE A 117 -0.31 -16.19 -7.46
N GLU A 118 -1.53 -16.15 -6.95
CA GLU A 118 -2.68 -16.89 -7.46
C GLU A 118 -3.00 -16.47 -8.91
N ALA A 119 -3.10 -15.16 -9.15
CA ALA A 119 -3.33 -14.61 -10.49
C ALA A 119 -2.19 -14.94 -11.49
N ALA A 120 -0.96 -15.04 -11.00
CA ALA A 120 0.20 -15.42 -11.79
C ALA A 120 0.35 -16.94 -11.99
N HIS A 121 -0.53 -17.77 -11.45
CA HIS A 121 -0.39 -19.24 -11.38
C HIS A 121 0.94 -19.67 -10.75
N GLY A 122 1.39 -18.92 -9.75
CA GLY A 122 2.61 -19.21 -9.00
C GLY A 122 2.40 -20.17 -7.84
N PRO A 123 3.49 -20.54 -7.11
CA PRO A 123 3.40 -21.40 -5.93
C PRO A 123 2.58 -20.76 -4.81
N GLY A 124 1.79 -21.57 -4.09
CA GLY A 124 1.00 -21.11 -2.95
C GLY A 124 1.83 -20.88 -1.68
N PHE A 125 1.19 -20.39 -0.64
CA PHE A 125 1.82 -20.11 0.64
C PHE A 125 1.39 -21.14 1.71
N ALA A 126 2.35 -21.80 2.37
CA ALA A 126 2.08 -22.82 3.39
C ALA A 126 1.80 -22.23 4.78
N LYS A 127 2.56 -21.21 5.18
CA LYS A 127 2.45 -20.52 6.48
C LYS A 127 2.71 -19.03 6.30
N LYS A 128 1.96 -18.22 7.06
CA LYS A 128 2.19 -16.78 7.15
C LYS A 128 2.98 -16.47 8.41
N PHE A 129 4.09 -15.76 8.25
CA PHE A 129 4.87 -15.24 9.36
C PHE A 129 4.54 -13.76 9.54
N LYS A 130 4.13 -13.36 10.75
CA LYS A 130 4.04 -11.96 11.10
C LYS A 130 5.44 -11.37 11.06
N LEU A 131 5.67 -10.42 10.17
CA LEU A 131 6.89 -9.61 10.27
C LEU A 131 6.86 -8.96 11.66
N PRO A 132 7.83 -9.24 12.53
CA PRO A 132 7.93 -8.52 13.78
C PRO A 132 7.95 -7.04 13.45
N GLN A 133 7.18 -6.23 14.19
CA GLN A 133 7.19 -4.79 14.03
C GLN A 133 8.64 -4.32 14.23
N LEU A 134 9.35 -4.10 13.14
CA LEU A 134 10.76 -3.73 13.11
C LEU A 134 11.15 -2.60 14.10
N PRO A 135 10.29 -1.56 14.36
CA PRO A 135 10.64 -0.53 15.32
C PRO A 135 10.81 -1.03 16.77
N ARG A 136 10.11 -2.09 17.18
CA ARG A 136 10.22 -2.62 18.57
C ARG A 136 11.47 -3.45 18.79
N LEU A 137 12.00 -4.12 17.77
CA LEU A 137 13.27 -4.84 17.87
C LEU A 137 14.49 -3.90 17.88
N MET A 138 14.35 -2.69 17.33
CA MET A 138 15.44 -1.69 17.32
C MET A 138 15.50 -0.86 18.60
N SER A 139 14.41 -0.75 19.37
CA SER A 139 14.37 0.04 20.61
C SER A 139 14.68 -0.75 21.88
N SER A 140 14.56 -2.08 21.88
CA SER A 140 14.85 -2.91 23.04
C SER A 140 16.18 -3.65 22.89
N GLY A 141 17.27 -2.98 23.33
CA GLY A 141 18.36 -3.62 24.06
C GLY A 141 19.17 -4.78 23.44
N VAL A 142 18.96 -5.19 22.18
CA VAL A 142 19.79 -6.24 21.55
C VAL A 142 21.08 -5.65 20.99
N ARG A 143 21.77 -4.88 21.82
CA ARG A 143 23.06 -4.24 21.48
C ARG A 143 24.28 -5.11 21.73
N LYS A 144 24.14 -6.37 22.20
CA LYS A 144 25.32 -7.05 22.74
C LYS A 144 25.65 -8.48 22.31
N THR A 145 24.88 -9.22 21.55
CA THR A 145 25.28 -10.65 21.30
C THR A 145 24.88 -11.28 19.98
N SER A 146 24.72 -10.59 18.87
CA SER A 146 24.51 -11.34 17.63
C SER A 146 25.51 -10.97 16.54
N LYS A 147 26.35 -11.94 16.16
CA LYS A 147 27.12 -11.97 14.90
C LYS A 147 26.22 -12.11 13.66
N LEU A 148 24.90 -11.99 13.82
CA LEU A 148 23.92 -11.98 12.71
C LEU A 148 23.84 -10.56 12.15
N PRO A 149 23.95 -10.39 10.83
CA PRO A 149 23.75 -9.09 10.21
C PRO A 149 22.38 -8.54 10.63
N PRO A 150 22.28 -7.25 10.94
CA PRO A 150 21.01 -6.66 11.35
C PRO A 150 19.96 -6.96 10.29
N VAL A 151 18.77 -7.37 10.69
CA VAL A 151 17.62 -7.73 9.83
C VAL A 151 17.39 -6.70 8.72
N LYS A 152 17.71 -5.44 8.98
CA LYS A 152 17.66 -4.36 8.00
C LYS A 152 18.64 -4.58 6.84
N VAL A 153 19.87 -5.02 7.09
CA VAL A 153 20.88 -5.27 6.05
C VAL A 153 20.45 -6.45 5.16
N ALA A 154 19.90 -7.50 5.79
CA ALA A 154 19.37 -8.65 5.06
C ALA A 154 18.14 -8.24 4.20
N ALA A 155 17.24 -7.42 4.75
CA ALA A 155 16.08 -6.89 4.02
C ALA A 155 16.51 -5.96 2.88
N ASP A 156 17.48 -5.08 3.09
CA ASP A 156 18.02 -4.20 2.06
C ASP A 156 18.76 -4.97 0.95
N GLN A 157 19.50 -6.02 1.31
CA GLN A 157 20.16 -6.89 0.34
C GLN A 157 19.13 -7.69 -0.47
N MET A 158 18.09 -8.21 0.20
CA MET A 158 17.01 -8.92 -0.47
C MET A 158 16.23 -7.99 -1.40
N ALA A 159 15.94 -6.76 -0.98
CA ALA A 159 15.31 -5.75 -1.82
C ALA A 159 16.15 -5.43 -3.07
N LYS A 160 17.47 -5.25 -2.90
CA LYS A 160 18.40 -5.04 -4.03
C LYS A 160 18.45 -6.24 -4.97
N ALA A 161 18.53 -7.45 -4.43
CA ALA A 161 18.54 -8.69 -5.20
C ALA A 161 17.25 -8.91 -6.00
N LEU A 162 16.13 -8.42 -5.46
CA LEU A 162 14.80 -8.49 -6.08
C LEU A 162 14.45 -7.26 -6.91
N GLY A 163 15.36 -6.27 -7.02
CA GLY A 163 15.11 -5.03 -7.75
C GLY A 163 14.03 -4.12 -7.15
N LEU A 164 13.72 -4.30 -5.85
CA LEU A 164 12.71 -3.48 -5.16
C LEU A 164 13.27 -2.11 -4.79
N PRO A 165 12.57 -1.02 -5.11
CA PRO A 165 12.89 0.29 -4.53
C PRO A 165 12.79 0.23 -3.00
N ALA A 166 13.78 0.79 -2.29
CA ALA A 166 13.77 0.83 -0.82
C ALA A 166 12.49 1.49 -0.25
N ALA A 167 11.88 2.41 -1.00
CA ALA A 167 10.60 3.01 -0.67
C ALA A 167 9.45 1.98 -0.61
N ALA A 168 9.46 0.96 -1.47
CA ALA A 168 8.41 -0.06 -1.50
C ALA A 168 8.36 -0.88 -0.21
N LEU A 169 9.50 -1.17 0.41
CA LEU A 169 9.57 -1.89 1.68
C LEU A 169 8.94 -1.12 2.85
N SER A 170 9.02 0.21 2.84
CA SER A 170 8.43 1.02 3.90
C SER A 170 6.90 0.94 3.89
N TYR A 171 6.28 0.83 2.71
CA TYR A 171 4.83 0.64 2.59
C TYR A 171 4.35 -0.71 3.14
N LEU A 172 5.15 -1.76 2.96
CA LEU A 172 4.81 -3.11 3.40
C LEU A 172 4.81 -3.27 4.93
N THR A 173 5.49 -2.37 5.64
CA THR A 173 5.74 -2.49 7.10
C THR A 173 5.07 -1.42 7.93
N THR A 174 4.41 -0.43 7.33
CA THR A 174 3.83 0.69 8.07
C THR A 174 2.50 0.29 8.72
N PRO A 175 2.38 0.29 10.05
CA PRO A 175 1.16 -0.10 10.75
C PRO A 175 0.20 1.10 10.84
N VAL A 176 -0.25 1.63 9.71
CA VAL A 176 -1.19 2.75 9.65
C VAL A 176 -2.55 2.22 9.24
N SER A 177 -3.58 2.66 9.94
CA SER A 177 -4.98 2.47 9.57
C SER A 177 -5.57 3.83 9.23
N PHE A 178 -6.28 3.91 8.13
CA PHE A 178 -6.94 5.12 7.68
C PHE A 178 -8.45 5.02 7.93
N ASP A 179 -9.05 6.12 8.34
CA ASP A 179 -10.50 6.25 8.54
C ASP A 179 -11.15 6.79 7.26
N ASP A 180 -12.11 6.04 6.72
CA ASP A 180 -12.90 6.38 5.54
C ASP A 180 -14.35 6.76 5.87
N SER A 181 -14.67 6.98 7.14
CA SER A 181 -16.04 7.22 7.61
C SER A 181 -16.71 8.38 6.89
N LEU A 182 -16.00 9.49 6.66
CA LEU A 182 -16.52 10.65 5.95
C LEU A 182 -16.80 10.33 4.47
N THR A 183 -15.93 9.58 3.82
CA THR A 183 -16.11 9.12 2.44
C THR A 183 -17.35 8.23 2.33
N ARG A 184 -17.48 7.23 3.21
CA ARG A 184 -18.64 6.36 3.24
C ARG A 184 -19.95 7.11 3.53
N ALA A 185 -19.91 8.12 4.39
CA ALA A 185 -21.07 8.94 4.68
C ALA A 185 -21.50 9.76 3.45
N ALA A 186 -20.53 10.33 2.71
CA ALA A 186 -20.77 11.10 1.49
C ALA A 186 -21.28 10.22 0.33
N LEU A 187 -20.80 8.98 0.22
CA LEU A 187 -21.20 8.05 -0.85
C LEU A 187 -22.40 7.15 -0.48
N LYS A 188 -23.03 7.39 0.66
CA LYS A 188 -24.16 6.58 1.11
C LYS A 188 -25.41 6.88 0.28
N GLY A 189 -25.82 5.92 -0.53
CA GLY A 189 -27.02 6.02 -1.37
C GLY A 189 -26.75 6.29 -2.84
N THR A 190 -25.48 6.24 -3.25
CA THR A 190 -25.04 6.31 -4.66
C THR A 190 -24.74 4.92 -5.21
#